data_ae5be67267b363749aba17a2c617a8cc
#
_entry.id   ae5be67267b363749aba17a2c617a8cc
#
_cell.length_a   1.000
_cell.length_b   1.000
_cell.length_c   1.000
_cell.angle_alpha   90.00
_cell.angle_beta   90.00
_cell.angle_gamma   90.00
#
_symmetry.space_group_name_H-M   'P 1'
#
loop_
_entity.id
_entity.type
_entity.pdbx_description
1 polymer ?
#
loop_
_entity_poly.entity_id
_entity_poly.type
_entity_poly.pdbx_seq_one_letter_code
_entity_poly.pdbx_strand_id
1 'polypeptide(L)' 'MRITGTVKVEALVATNGKVKATQVVGGSPVLVKAAVEAIEKWKWDPATQETKELIELNFHP' A
#
# COMPACT_ATOMS: atom_id res chain seq x y z
N MET A 1 3.66 13.76 19.75
CA MET A 1 2.56 14.14 18.87
C MET A 1 1.83 12.90 18.40
N ARG A 2 0.52 12.91 18.45
CA ARG A 2 -0.29 11.78 18.01
C ARG A 2 -0.64 11.96 16.53
N ILE A 3 -0.34 10.97 15.75
CA ILE A 3 -0.71 10.98 14.34
C ILE A 3 -1.75 9.89 14.12
N THR A 4 -2.94 10.31 13.76
CA THR A 4 -4.02 9.41 13.42
C THR A 4 -4.47 9.68 11.99
N GLY A 5 -4.98 8.68 11.36
CA GLY A 5 -5.53 8.85 10.03
C GLY A 5 -5.56 7.56 9.23
N THR A 6 -6.20 7.65 8.09
CA THR A 6 -6.32 6.55 7.16
C THR A 6 -5.56 6.89 5.89
N VAL A 7 -4.75 5.95 5.43
CA VAL A 7 -4.03 6.07 4.16
C VAL A 7 -4.60 5.04 3.20
N LYS A 8 -4.95 5.48 2.00
CA LYS A 8 -5.41 4.60 0.94
C LYS A 8 -4.37 4.57 -0.17
N VAL A 9 -3.89 3.39 -0.49
CA VAL A 9 -2.87 3.19 -1.52
C VAL A 9 -3.33 2.08 -2.44
N GLU A 10 -3.26 2.33 -3.74
CA GLU A 10 -3.49 1.29 -4.74
C GLU A 10 -2.15 0.67 -5.10
N ALA A 11 -2.05 -0.64 -4.95
CA ALA A 11 -0.85 -1.38 -5.31
C ALA A 11 -1.10 -2.21 -6.56
N LEU A 12 -0.17 -2.14 -7.50
CA LEU A 12 -0.16 -3.01 -8.66
C LEU A 12 0.75 -4.19 -8.35
N VAL A 13 0.17 -5.38 -8.27
CA VAL A 13 0.88 -6.60 -7.92
C VAL A 13 1.22 -7.37 -9.18
N ALA A 14 2.50 -7.66 -9.37
CA ALA A 14 2.97 -8.43 -10.51
C ALA A 14 2.58 -9.90 -10.38
N THR A 15 2.69 -10.64 -11.47
CA THR A 15 2.32 -12.06 -11.50
C THR A 15 3.10 -12.91 -10.52
N ASN A 16 4.32 -12.50 -10.17
CA ASN A 16 5.15 -13.22 -9.19
C ASN A 16 4.81 -12.87 -7.73
N GLY A 17 3.79 -12.06 -7.49
CA GLY A 17 3.37 -11.68 -6.14
C GLY A 17 4.09 -10.48 -5.55
N LYS A 18 5.00 -9.87 -6.28
CA LYS A 18 5.71 -8.67 -5.80
C LYS A 18 4.97 -7.41 -6.22
N VAL A 19 5.02 -6.40 -5.37
CA VAL A 19 4.43 -5.09 -5.68
C VAL A 19 5.28 -4.41 -6.75
N LYS A 20 4.64 -4.12 -7.87
CA LYS A 20 5.31 -3.52 -9.04
C LYS A 20 5.27 -1.99 -8.98
N ALA A 21 4.15 -1.44 -8.52
CA ALA A 21 3.96 0.00 -8.42
C ALA A 21 2.93 0.31 -7.34
N THR A 22 3.00 1.51 -6.81
CA THR A 22 2.01 1.99 -5.85
C THR A 22 1.52 3.37 -6.28
N GLN A 23 0.24 3.65 -6.03
CA GLN A 23 -0.35 4.95 -6.28
C GLN A 23 -1.12 5.37 -5.04
N VAL A 24 -0.83 6.56 -4.55
CA VAL A 24 -1.52 7.11 -3.39
C VAL A 24 -2.89 7.63 -3.81
N VAL A 25 -3.92 7.13 -3.16
CA VAL A 25 -5.29 7.57 -3.38
C VAL A 25 -5.67 8.68 -2.40
N GLY A 26 -5.16 8.59 -1.17
CA GLY A 26 -5.42 9.60 -0.16
C GLY A 26 -4.63 9.35 1.11
N GLY A 27 -4.48 10.39 1.93
CA GLY A 27 -3.82 10.29 3.22
C GLY A 27 -2.82 11.42 3.48
N SER A 28 -2.33 11.50 4.71
CA SER A 28 -1.31 12.47 5.10
C SER A 28 0.04 12.11 4.47
N PRO A 29 0.81 13.09 3.96
CA PRO A 29 2.12 12.80 3.37
C PRO A 29 3.06 12.00 4.27
N VAL A 30 3.05 12.27 5.56
CA VAL A 30 3.90 11.55 6.52
C VAL A 30 3.48 10.09 6.61
N LEU A 31 2.18 9.86 6.72
CA LEU A 31 1.65 8.51 6.84
C LEU A 31 1.76 7.74 5.52
N VAL A 32 1.61 8.44 4.41
CA VAL A 32 1.73 7.85 3.07
C VAL A 32 3.12 7.24 2.87
N LYS A 33 4.16 7.97 3.26
CA LYS A 33 5.53 7.46 3.11
C LYS A 33 5.72 6.16 3.88
N ALA A 34 5.27 6.12 5.12
CA ALA A 34 5.38 4.92 5.96
C ALA A 34 4.56 3.77 5.39
N ALA A 35 3.35 4.06 4.90
CA ALA A 35 2.47 3.06 4.32
C ALA A 35 3.07 2.44 3.06
N VAL A 36 3.59 3.27 2.16
CA VAL A 36 4.19 2.79 0.91
C VAL A 36 5.39 1.91 1.20
N GLU A 37 6.26 2.33 2.12
CA GLU A 37 7.43 1.52 2.50
C GLU A 37 7.01 0.15 3.05
N ALA A 38 5.95 0.09 3.83
CA ALA A 38 5.44 -1.16 4.36
C ALA A 38 4.87 -2.05 3.25
N ILE A 39 4.06 -1.45 2.38
CA ILE A 39 3.38 -2.18 1.30
C ILE A 39 4.39 -2.76 0.31
N GLU A 40 5.45 -2.04 0.00
CA GLU A 40 6.47 -2.52 -0.93
C GLU A 40 7.15 -3.80 -0.45
N LYS A 41 7.13 -4.07 0.84
CA LYS A 41 7.70 -5.27 1.42
C LYS A 41 6.72 -6.44 1.47
N TRP A 42 5.46 -6.20 1.17
CA TRP A 42 4.44 -7.23 1.19
C TRP A 42 4.62 -8.17 0.01
N LYS A 43 4.31 -9.42 0.24
CA LYS A 43 4.30 -10.43 -0.80
C LYS A 43 2.89 -10.96 -0.95
N TRP A 44 2.45 -11.08 -2.18
CA TRP A 44 1.13 -11.59 -2.52
C TRP A 44 1.28 -12.96 -3.17
N ASP A 45 0.19 -13.71 -3.22
CA ASP A 45 0.21 -15.00 -3.91
C ASP A 45 0.40 -14.76 -5.42
N PRO A 46 1.24 -15.58 -6.06
CA PRO A 46 1.38 -15.48 -7.51
C PRO A 46 0.05 -15.69 -8.22
N ALA A 47 -0.15 -14.99 -9.32
CA ALA A 47 -1.37 -15.07 -10.12
C ALA A 47 -1.02 -15.10 -11.60
N THR A 48 -2.00 -15.46 -12.41
CA THR A 48 -1.79 -15.52 -13.86
C THR A 48 -1.76 -14.15 -14.51
N GLN A 49 -2.27 -13.14 -13.81
CA GLN A 49 -2.34 -11.76 -14.29
C GLN A 49 -1.94 -10.81 -13.19
N GLU A 50 -1.49 -9.63 -13.59
CA GLU A 50 -1.27 -8.55 -12.63
C GLU A 50 -2.61 -8.13 -12.03
N THR A 51 -2.60 -7.80 -10.74
CA THR A 51 -3.80 -7.38 -10.04
C THR A 51 -3.59 -6.01 -9.40
N LYS A 52 -4.68 -5.28 -9.26
CA LYS A 52 -4.68 -4.01 -8.52
C LYS A 52 -5.36 -4.24 -7.19
N GLU A 53 -4.68 -3.88 -6.13
CA GLU A 53 -5.20 -4.05 -4.78
C GLU A 53 -5.32 -2.69 -4.10
N LEU A 54 -6.49 -2.38 -3.58
CA LEU A 54 -6.69 -1.17 -2.80
C LEU A 54 -6.43 -1.50 -1.34
N ILE A 55 -5.45 -0.83 -0.76
CA ILE A 55 -5.04 -1.09 0.61
C ILE A 55 -5.38 0.13 1.45
N GLU A 56 -6.12 -0.10 2.52
CA GLU A 56 -6.45 0.94 3.47
C GLU A 56 -5.74 0.64 4.79
N LEU A 57 -4.92 1.56 5.23
CA LEU A 57 -4.19 1.44 6.48
C LEU A 57 -4.66 2.50 7.45
N ASN A 58 -5.06 2.06 8.63
CA ASN A 58 -5.48 2.95 9.70
C ASN A 58 -4.34 3.10 10.70
N PHE A 59 -3.94 4.33 10.95
CA PHE A 59 -2.89 4.65 11.90
C PHE A 59 -3.50 5.18 13.19
N HIS A 60 -3.05 4.63 14.30
CA HIS A 60 -3.50 5.03 15.63
C HIS A 60 -2.32 5.43 16.49
N PRO A 61 -2.51 6.41 17.41
CA PRO A 61 -1.45 6.81 18.32
C PRO A 61 -1.10 5.69 19.31
#